data_aaa4c1f82b0936fa25b99de3e335a2aa
#
_entry.id   aaa4c1f82b0936fa25b99de3e335a2aa
#
_cell.length_a   1.000
_cell.length_b   1.000
_cell.length_c   1.000
_cell.angle_alpha   90.00
_cell.angle_beta   90.00
_cell.angle_gamma   90.00
#
_symmetry.space_group_name_H-M   'P 1'
#
loop_
_entity.id
_entity.type
_entity.pdbx_description
1 polymer ?
#
loop_
_entity_poly.entity_id
_entity_poly.type
_entity_poly.pdbx_seq_one_letter_code
_entity_poly.pdbx_strand_id
1 'polypeptide(L)'
;MKQTLLTILFALLTISAMAQIKSEASETVELMGILSRTAGFQEFSNDLAGQYSKDTEAWFAQYREHPTVTYYKELRAKNGIAYDRVTNMAVHLEIEKGKVKLVGNRAELTGGWQNVDLDDFVKRLNKFYADTRFHEFFEQHRTFYNDFLKQYDTNVMPYIHTDWYGKFYNGTGSDEHFRIIIGFTYGSTNNGASRQLPGQPLEVFAVCGYNLNPQTGRLLFDTSLPLHEFNHSFVNPLMEKAENEKAMQEVGQRLFQLSQSAM
;
A
#
# COMPACT_ATOMS: atom_id res chain seq x y z
N MET A 1 -36.24 -60.30 4.78
CA MET A 1 -35.28 -59.56 3.94
C MET A 1 -35.13 -58.19 4.55
N LYS A 2 -34.06 -57.98 5.30
CA LYS A 2 -33.74 -56.66 5.93
C LYS A 2 -32.85 -55.90 4.98
N GLN A 3 -33.37 -54.82 4.42
CA GLN A 3 -32.55 -53.87 3.67
C GLN A 3 -31.80 -52.98 4.66
N THR A 4 -30.51 -53.15 4.69
CA THR A 4 -29.59 -52.27 5.46
C THR A 4 -29.31 -51.03 4.63
N LEU A 5 -29.85 -49.92 5.05
CA LEU A 5 -29.60 -48.61 4.46
C LEU A 5 -28.20 -48.15 4.92
N LEU A 6 -27.25 -48.17 4.01
CA LEU A 6 -25.89 -47.65 4.23
C LEU A 6 -25.93 -46.15 4.02
N THR A 7 -26.03 -45.38 5.10
CA THR A 7 -25.94 -43.93 5.07
C THR A 7 -24.47 -43.55 4.99
N ILE A 8 -24.00 -43.22 3.78
CA ILE A 8 -22.67 -42.64 3.59
C ILE A 8 -22.74 -41.16 4.03
N LEU A 9 -22.21 -40.94 5.23
CA LEU A 9 -21.99 -39.59 5.76
C LEU A 9 -20.78 -38.97 5.01
N PHE A 10 -21.05 -38.22 3.96
CA PHE A 10 -20.05 -37.37 3.35
C PHE A 10 -19.75 -36.22 4.33
N ALA A 11 -18.74 -36.39 5.17
CA ALA A 11 -18.13 -35.27 5.88
C ALA A 11 -17.46 -34.41 4.83
N LEU A 12 -18.15 -33.37 4.39
CA LEU A 12 -17.54 -32.22 3.71
C LEU A 12 -16.57 -31.57 4.72
N LEU A 13 -15.33 -32.01 4.69
CA LEU A 13 -14.20 -31.21 5.18
C LEU A 13 -14.15 -29.95 4.32
N THR A 14 -14.86 -28.91 4.73
CA THR A 14 -14.57 -27.57 4.30
C THR A 14 -13.20 -27.21 4.88
N ILE A 15 -12.15 -27.62 4.19
CA ILE A 15 -10.85 -26.97 4.34
C ILE A 15 -11.13 -25.55 3.87
N SER A 16 -11.37 -24.65 4.81
CA SER A 16 -11.20 -23.21 4.55
C SER A 16 -9.73 -23.07 4.18
N ALA A 17 -9.44 -23.17 2.88
CA ALA A 17 -8.18 -22.72 2.36
C ALA A 17 -8.15 -21.23 2.71
N MET A 18 -7.50 -20.87 3.80
CA MET A 18 -7.16 -19.49 4.05
C MET A 18 -6.44 -19.06 2.78
N ALA A 19 -7.03 -18.13 2.06
CA ALA A 19 -6.47 -17.66 0.81
C ALA A 19 -5.07 -17.16 1.16
N GLN A 20 -4.06 -17.85 0.65
CA GLN A 20 -2.67 -17.47 0.89
C GLN A 20 -2.52 -16.04 0.38
N ILE A 21 -2.06 -15.13 1.24
CA ILE A 21 -1.76 -13.76 0.87
C ILE A 21 -0.78 -13.81 -0.32
N LYS A 22 -1.04 -13.01 -1.34
CA LYS A 22 -0.17 -12.86 -2.50
C LYS A 22 0.19 -11.40 -2.67
N SER A 23 1.34 -11.16 -3.24
CA SER A 23 1.70 -9.81 -3.66
C SER A 23 0.92 -9.42 -4.91
N GLU A 24 0.67 -8.13 -5.05
CA GLU A 24 -0.06 -7.58 -6.20
C GLU A 24 0.54 -6.25 -6.68
N ALA A 25 0.33 -5.94 -7.96
CA ALA A 25 0.51 -4.62 -8.53
C ALA A 25 -0.84 -3.91 -8.52
N SER A 26 -0.91 -2.73 -7.93
CA SER A 26 -2.13 -1.93 -7.86
C SER A 26 -2.05 -0.74 -8.79
N GLU A 27 -3.03 -0.62 -9.68
CA GLU A 27 -3.10 0.49 -10.62
C GLU A 27 -3.29 1.83 -9.91
N THR A 28 -3.99 1.86 -8.77
CA THR A 28 -4.17 3.09 -7.99
C THR A 28 -2.91 3.48 -7.21
N VAL A 29 -2.15 2.51 -6.72
CA VAL A 29 -0.85 2.77 -6.07
C VAL A 29 0.14 3.32 -7.09
N GLU A 30 0.24 2.70 -8.27
CA GLU A 30 1.09 3.23 -9.35
C GLU A 30 0.60 4.60 -9.84
N LEU A 31 -0.70 4.84 -9.96
CA LEU A 31 -1.26 6.14 -10.35
C LEU A 31 -0.81 7.26 -9.40
N MET A 32 -0.92 7.03 -8.10
CA MET A 32 -0.51 8.02 -7.09
C MET A 32 1.02 8.17 -7.03
N GLY A 33 1.76 7.09 -7.17
CA GLY A 33 3.22 7.11 -7.23
C GLY A 33 3.73 7.87 -8.46
N ILE A 34 3.18 7.58 -9.64
CA ILE A 34 3.55 8.26 -10.89
C ILE A 34 3.11 9.73 -10.90
N LEU A 35 1.93 10.06 -10.38
CA LEU A 35 1.53 11.46 -10.21
C LEU A 35 2.52 12.19 -9.30
N SER A 36 2.96 11.56 -8.21
CA SER A 36 3.95 12.12 -7.28
C SER A 36 5.32 12.30 -7.95
N ARG A 37 5.78 11.32 -8.72
CA ARG A 37 7.01 11.40 -9.52
C ARG A 37 6.92 12.52 -10.55
N THR A 38 5.81 12.62 -11.29
CA THR A 38 5.57 13.66 -12.29
C THR A 38 5.54 15.06 -11.65
N ALA A 39 5.05 15.15 -10.41
CA ALA A 39 5.09 16.38 -9.61
C ALA A 39 6.48 16.70 -9.03
N GLY A 40 7.46 15.83 -9.19
CA GLY A 40 8.82 16.01 -8.71
C GLY A 40 8.99 15.75 -7.21
N PHE A 41 8.14 14.93 -6.62
CA PHE A 41 8.29 14.51 -5.23
C PHE A 41 9.50 13.57 -5.12
N GLN A 42 10.47 13.97 -4.29
CA GLN A 42 11.79 13.35 -4.27
C GLN A 42 11.74 11.87 -3.89
N GLU A 43 10.88 11.51 -2.95
CA GLU A 43 10.68 10.13 -2.48
C GLU A 43 10.17 9.18 -3.58
N PHE A 44 9.54 9.72 -4.64
CA PHE A 44 9.04 8.95 -5.80
C PHE A 44 9.93 9.13 -7.04
N SER A 45 10.95 10.00 -7.00
CA SER A 45 11.80 10.38 -8.13
C SER A 45 13.10 9.57 -8.14
N ASN A 46 13.00 8.26 -8.02
CA ASN A 46 14.13 7.33 -8.06
C ASN A 46 14.10 6.46 -9.33
N ASP A 47 15.24 5.85 -9.66
CA ASP A 47 15.40 5.00 -10.84
C ASP A 47 15.63 3.53 -10.49
N LEU A 48 15.21 3.11 -9.28
CA LEU A 48 15.46 1.77 -8.77
C LEU A 48 14.77 0.67 -9.58
N ALA A 49 13.65 0.99 -10.24
CA ALA A 49 12.94 0.04 -11.11
C ALA A 49 13.54 -0.06 -12.55
N GLY A 50 14.73 0.50 -12.77
CA GLY A 50 15.51 0.30 -13.99
C GLY A 50 14.81 0.75 -15.27
N GLN A 51 14.47 -0.17 -16.17
CA GLN A 51 13.80 0.18 -17.43
C GLN A 51 12.40 0.76 -17.17
N TYR A 52 11.66 0.23 -16.21
CA TYR A 52 10.33 0.77 -15.85
C TYR A 52 10.40 2.24 -15.42
N SER A 53 11.43 2.63 -14.65
CA SER A 53 11.63 4.04 -14.28
C SER A 53 11.88 4.93 -15.50
N LYS A 54 12.64 4.43 -16.49
CA LYS A 54 12.91 5.15 -17.75
C LYS A 54 11.65 5.27 -18.60
N ASP A 55 10.89 4.21 -18.70
CA ASP A 55 9.62 4.20 -19.46
C ASP A 55 8.60 5.15 -18.81
N THR A 56 8.54 5.16 -17.47
CA THR A 56 7.73 6.11 -16.71
C THR A 56 8.12 7.54 -17.01
N GLU A 57 9.41 7.86 -16.98
CA GLU A 57 9.89 9.20 -17.29
C GLU A 57 9.57 9.58 -18.75
N ALA A 58 9.85 8.70 -19.71
CA ALA A 58 9.58 8.95 -21.11
C ALA A 58 8.09 9.20 -21.41
N TRP A 59 7.20 8.46 -20.74
CA TRP A 59 5.76 8.62 -20.94
C TRP A 59 5.19 9.87 -20.27
N PHE A 60 5.59 10.14 -19.01
CA PHE A 60 4.94 11.16 -18.19
C PHE A 60 5.66 12.52 -18.15
N ALA A 61 6.89 12.66 -18.67
CA ALA A 61 7.63 13.92 -18.66
C ALA A 61 6.87 15.09 -19.30
N GLN A 62 6.13 14.81 -20.38
CA GLN A 62 5.30 15.80 -21.09
C GLN A 62 4.12 16.33 -20.26
N TYR A 63 3.76 15.65 -19.16
CA TYR A 63 2.63 16.03 -18.29
C TYR A 63 3.05 16.78 -17.03
N ARG A 64 4.32 17.19 -16.89
CA ARG A 64 4.80 17.93 -15.70
C ARG A 64 4.07 19.23 -15.44
N GLU A 65 3.54 19.86 -16.50
CA GLU A 65 2.74 21.08 -16.42
C GLU A 65 1.22 20.81 -16.49
N HIS A 66 0.80 19.56 -16.39
CA HIS A 66 -0.62 19.22 -16.36
C HIS A 66 -1.32 19.87 -15.16
N PRO A 67 -2.54 20.42 -15.31
CA PRO A 67 -3.24 21.14 -14.23
C PRO A 67 -3.40 20.32 -12.93
N THR A 68 -3.59 19.00 -13.04
CA THR A 68 -3.63 18.12 -11.86
C THR A 68 -2.28 18.03 -11.17
N VAL A 69 -1.18 17.99 -11.92
CA VAL A 69 0.17 17.96 -11.35
C VAL A 69 0.47 19.26 -10.61
N THR A 70 0.14 20.40 -11.19
CA THR A 70 0.29 21.71 -10.54
C THR A 70 -0.53 21.78 -9.25
N TYR A 71 -1.78 21.39 -9.31
CA TYR A 71 -2.66 21.34 -8.12
C TYR A 71 -2.10 20.38 -7.05
N TYR A 72 -1.54 19.24 -7.45
CA TYR A 72 -0.97 18.28 -6.51
C TYR A 72 0.29 18.79 -5.80
N LYS A 73 1.14 19.57 -6.52
CA LYS A 73 2.25 20.32 -5.90
C LYS A 73 1.76 21.32 -4.83
N GLU A 74 0.63 21.99 -5.10
CA GLU A 74 0.01 22.89 -4.12
C GLU A 74 -0.51 22.15 -2.90
N LEU A 75 -1.13 20.99 -3.07
CA LEU A 75 -1.57 20.15 -1.95
C LEU A 75 -0.39 19.74 -1.08
N ARG A 76 0.76 19.36 -1.66
CA ARG A 76 1.97 19.08 -0.89
C ARG A 76 2.40 20.29 -0.08
N ALA A 77 2.47 21.46 -0.70
CA ALA A 77 2.93 22.68 -0.04
C ALA A 77 1.99 23.14 1.08
N LYS A 78 0.68 23.08 0.87
CA LYS A 78 -0.33 23.59 1.81
C LYS A 78 -0.74 22.58 2.88
N ASN A 79 -0.83 21.32 2.49
CA ASN A 79 -1.44 20.27 3.32
C ASN A 79 -0.40 19.21 3.74
N GLY A 80 0.83 19.31 3.26
CA GLY A 80 1.90 18.36 3.57
C GLY A 80 1.68 16.96 2.99
N ILE A 81 0.99 16.85 1.85
CA ILE A 81 0.75 15.55 1.20
C ILE A 81 2.08 14.99 0.67
N ALA A 82 2.60 13.95 1.35
CA ALA A 82 3.89 13.32 1.05
C ALA A 82 3.97 11.94 1.69
N TYR A 83 4.90 11.10 1.28
CA TYR A 83 5.22 9.79 1.88
C TYR A 83 3.99 8.90 2.09
N ASP A 84 3.73 8.48 3.33
CA ASP A 84 2.60 7.64 3.78
C ASP A 84 1.23 8.20 3.39
N ARG A 85 1.10 9.53 3.33
CA ARG A 85 -0.15 10.21 2.94
C ARG A 85 -0.52 9.94 1.48
N VAL A 86 0.48 9.76 0.61
CA VAL A 86 0.27 9.34 -0.79
C VAL A 86 -0.29 7.92 -0.82
N THR A 87 0.31 7.02 -0.04
CA THR A 87 -0.13 5.63 0.09
C THR A 87 -1.53 5.54 0.69
N ASN A 88 -1.80 6.31 1.75
CA ASN A 88 -3.11 6.34 2.38
C ASN A 88 -4.21 6.73 1.38
N MET A 89 -4.00 7.74 0.53
CA MET A 89 -4.93 8.05 -0.56
C MET A 89 -5.02 6.90 -1.57
N ALA A 90 -3.87 6.35 -2.00
CA ALA A 90 -3.82 5.33 -3.05
C ALA A 90 -4.67 4.09 -2.73
N VAL A 91 -4.65 3.64 -1.46
CA VAL A 91 -5.45 2.48 -1.02
C VAL A 91 -6.94 2.81 -0.83
N HIS A 92 -7.30 4.10 -0.74
CA HIS A 92 -8.70 4.55 -0.71
C HIS A 92 -9.25 4.86 -2.12
N LEU A 93 -8.51 4.50 -3.16
CA LEU A 93 -8.96 4.63 -4.54
C LEU A 93 -9.24 3.26 -5.15
N GLU A 94 -10.23 3.21 -6.03
CA GLU A 94 -10.50 2.07 -6.91
C GLU A 94 -10.74 2.55 -8.34
N ILE A 95 -10.43 1.69 -9.31
CA ILE A 95 -10.73 1.97 -10.71
C ILE A 95 -11.86 1.05 -11.15
N GLU A 96 -13.00 1.66 -11.45
CA GLU A 96 -14.16 0.95 -11.97
C GLU A 96 -14.56 1.50 -13.33
N LYS A 97 -14.59 0.63 -14.34
CA LYS A 97 -14.96 1.00 -15.74
C LYS A 97 -14.16 2.19 -16.26
N GLY A 98 -12.85 2.20 -15.99
CA GLY A 98 -11.91 3.25 -16.43
C GLY A 98 -12.08 4.58 -15.70
N LYS A 99 -12.68 4.58 -14.50
CA LYS A 99 -12.83 5.77 -13.66
C LYS A 99 -12.29 5.52 -12.26
N VAL A 100 -11.49 6.43 -11.79
CA VAL A 100 -10.98 6.48 -10.42
C VAL A 100 -12.11 6.94 -9.50
N LYS A 101 -12.34 6.22 -8.44
CA LYS A 101 -13.33 6.51 -7.40
C LYS A 101 -12.67 6.49 -6.03
N LEU A 102 -13.11 7.36 -5.15
CA LEU A 102 -12.78 7.29 -3.74
C LEU A 102 -13.72 6.28 -3.08
N VAL A 103 -13.16 5.39 -2.29
CA VAL A 103 -13.86 4.32 -1.57
C VAL A 103 -13.48 4.32 -0.10
N GLY A 104 -14.26 3.63 0.73
CA GLY A 104 -14.04 3.59 2.16
C GLY A 104 -14.51 4.85 2.90
N ASN A 105 -14.10 4.94 4.16
CA ASN A 105 -14.49 6.05 5.01
C ASN A 105 -13.52 7.23 4.84
N ARG A 106 -14.02 8.39 4.40
CA ARG A 106 -13.20 9.61 4.23
C ARG A 106 -12.50 10.06 5.51
N ALA A 107 -13.04 9.70 6.68
CA ALA A 107 -12.41 10.03 7.97
C ALA A 107 -11.13 9.23 8.24
N GLU A 108 -10.89 8.15 7.51
CA GLU A 108 -9.65 7.36 7.58
C GLU A 108 -8.50 7.98 6.79
N LEU A 109 -8.79 8.96 5.92
CA LEU A 109 -7.77 9.73 5.22
C LEU A 109 -7.07 10.67 6.20
N THR A 110 -5.82 10.37 6.50
CA THR A 110 -5.02 11.05 7.51
C THR A 110 -4.18 12.19 6.93
N GLY A 111 -3.58 12.96 7.82
CA GLY A 111 -2.48 13.88 7.56
C GLY A 111 -2.68 14.83 6.38
N GLY A 112 -3.45 15.84 6.50
CA GLY A 112 -3.61 16.87 5.47
C GLY A 112 -4.74 16.60 4.47
N TRP A 113 -5.07 15.36 4.15
CA TRP A 113 -6.20 15.03 3.29
C TRP A 113 -7.55 15.49 3.87
N GLN A 114 -7.67 15.56 5.19
CA GLN A 114 -8.84 16.07 5.89
C GLN A 114 -9.20 17.53 5.51
N ASN A 115 -8.22 18.29 5.03
CA ASN A 115 -8.38 19.69 4.64
C ASN A 115 -8.46 19.88 3.10
N VAL A 116 -8.61 18.80 2.36
CA VAL A 116 -8.68 18.79 0.89
C VAL A 116 -10.11 18.54 0.43
N ASP A 117 -10.56 19.28 -0.59
CA ASP A 117 -11.76 18.91 -1.33
C ASP A 117 -11.48 17.61 -2.11
N LEU A 118 -11.89 16.49 -1.51
CA LEU A 118 -11.62 15.16 -2.06
C LEU A 118 -12.37 14.90 -3.37
N ASP A 119 -13.53 15.51 -3.56
CA ASP A 119 -14.31 15.34 -4.80
C ASP A 119 -13.63 16.08 -5.96
N ASP A 120 -13.11 17.30 -5.72
CA ASP A 120 -12.31 18.03 -6.71
C ASP A 120 -10.99 17.30 -6.98
N PHE A 121 -10.32 16.78 -5.94
CA PHE A 121 -9.11 15.97 -6.13
C PHE A 121 -9.35 14.76 -7.04
N VAL A 122 -10.37 13.94 -6.75
CA VAL A 122 -10.71 12.75 -7.54
C VAL A 122 -11.12 13.12 -8.97
N LYS A 123 -11.85 14.22 -9.14
CA LYS A 123 -12.19 14.74 -10.48
C LYS A 123 -10.93 15.09 -11.29
N ARG A 124 -9.95 15.77 -10.68
CA ARG A 124 -8.66 16.11 -11.29
C ARG A 124 -7.82 14.88 -11.56
N LEU A 125 -7.82 13.93 -10.62
CA LEU A 125 -7.11 12.67 -10.79
C LEU A 125 -7.67 11.86 -11.97
N ASN A 126 -8.99 11.82 -12.14
CA ASN A 126 -9.63 11.23 -13.32
C ASN A 126 -9.20 11.91 -14.62
N LYS A 127 -9.04 13.25 -14.59
CA LYS A 127 -8.56 13.97 -15.77
C LYS A 127 -7.11 13.58 -16.09
N PHE A 128 -6.24 13.53 -15.09
CA PHE A 128 -4.85 13.07 -15.27
C PHE A 128 -4.81 11.63 -15.81
N TYR A 129 -5.57 10.72 -15.20
CA TYR A 129 -5.67 9.32 -15.61
C TYR A 129 -6.06 9.17 -17.10
N ALA A 130 -7.07 9.92 -17.54
CA ALA A 130 -7.54 9.89 -18.93
C ALA A 130 -6.56 10.56 -19.91
N ASP A 131 -6.11 11.77 -19.60
CA ASP A 131 -5.25 12.58 -20.47
C ASP A 131 -3.89 11.91 -20.70
N THR A 132 -3.38 11.22 -19.67
CA THR A 132 -2.09 10.50 -19.75
C THR A 132 -2.22 9.11 -20.34
N ARG A 133 -3.42 8.64 -20.60
CA ARG A 133 -3.70 7.23 -20.98
C ARG A 133 -3.06 6.27 -20.00
N PHE A 134 -3.26 6.54 -18.70
CA PHE A 134 -2.58 5.83 -17.61
C PHE A 134 -2.80 4.32 -17.68
N HIS A 135 -4.03 3.88 -17.90
CA HIS A 135 -4.37 2.46 -18.02
C HIS A 135 -3.55 1.75 -19.10
N GLU A 136 -3.36 2.38 -20.24
CA GLU A 136 -2.55 1.82 -21.33
C GLU A 136 -1.09 1.65 -20.88
N PHE A 137 -0.51 2.65 -20.22
CA PHE A 137 0.82 2.55 -19.67
C PHE A 137 0.92 1.40 -18.64
N PHE A 138 -0.03 1.30 -17.73
CA PHE A 138 -0.07 0.24 -16.71
C PHE A 138 -0.17 -1.16 -17.35
N GLU A 139 -1.04 -1.35 -18.35
CA GLU A 139 -1.20 -2.62 -19.04
C GLU A 139 0.04 -3.01 -19.86
N GLN A 140 0.73 -2.05 -20.48
CA GLN A 140 1.98 -2.33 -21.21
C GLN A 140 3.09 -2.89 -20.33
N HIS A 141 3.06 -2.62 -19.03
CA HIS A 141 4.05 -3.10 -18.06
C HIS A 141 3.60 -4.33 -17.26
N ARG A 142 2.44 -4.92 -17.59
CA ARG A 142 1.90 -6.06 -16.83
C ARG A 142 2.84 -7.26 -16.77
N THR A 143 3.59 -7.53 -17.82
CA THR A 143 4.60 -8.61 -17.82
C THR A 143 5.70 -8.31 -16.79
N PHE A 144 6.22 -7.09 -16.77
CA PHE A 144 7.23 -6.68 -15.79
C PHE A 144 6.71 -6.84 -14.35
N TYR A 145 5.47 -6.40 -14.08
CA TYR A 145 4.86 -6.57 -12.76
C TYR A 145 4.76 -8.05 -12.39
N ASN A 146 4.20 -8.88 -13.25
CA ASN A 146 4.00 -10.30 -12.99
C ASN A 146 5.30 -11.06 -12.77
N ASP A 147 6.35 -10.74 -13.50
CA ASP A 147 7.67 -11.36 -13.35
C ASP A 147 8.30 -11.02 -11.99
N PHE A 148 8.13 -9.79 -11.54
CA PHE A 148 8.57 -9.39 -10.21
C PHE A 148 7.72 -10.05 -9.11
N LEU A 149 6.40 -9.98 -9.22
CA LEU A 149 5.47 -10.54 -8.21
C LEU A 149 5.71 -12.04 -8.01
N LYS A 150 5.98 -12.78 -9.09
CA LYS A 150 6.34 -14.20 -9.01
C LYS A 150 7.61 -14.43 -8.18
N GLN A 151 8.62 -13.58 -8.36
CA GLN A 151 9.85 -13.67 -7.57
C GLN A 151 9.60 -13.27 -6.12
N TYR A 152 8.82 -12.21 -5.89
CA TYR A 152 8.45 -11.77 -4.55
C TYR A 152 7.67 -12.85 -3.80
N ASP A 153 6.66 -13.44 -4.43
CA ASP A 153 5.87 -14.53 -3.86
C ASP A 153 6.74 -15.75 -3.51
N THR A 154 7.75 -16.04 -4.32
CA THR A 154 8.66 -17.16 -4.06
C THR A 154 9.59 -16.89 -2.87
N ASN A 155 10.09 -15.66 -2.72
CA ASN A 155 11.16 -15.35 -1.77
C ASN A 155 10.65 -14.73 -0.45
N VAL A 156 9.46 -14.15 -0.43
CA VAL A 156 8.92 -13.42 0.73
C VAL A 156 7.72 -14.12 1.32
N MET A 157 6.74 -14.52 0.51
CA MET A 157 5.46 -15.00 0.99
C MET A 157 5.52 -16.24 1.91
N PRO A 158 6.49 -17.19 1.76
CA PRO A 158 6.61 -18.31 2.69
C PRO A 158 6.92 -17.90 4.15
N TYR A 159 7.37 -16.68 4.36
CA TYR A 159 7.73 -16.12 5.68
C TYR A 159 6.65 -15.18 6.24
N ILE A 160 5.59 -14.92 5.49
CA ILE A 160 4.52 -14.01 5.91
C ILE A 160 3.42 -14.83 6.60
N HIS A 161 3.34 -14.65 7.91
CA HIS A 161 2.34 -15.29 8.76
C HIS A 161 1.52 -14.22 9.46
N THR A 162 0.21 -14.20 9.25
CA THR A 162 -0.71 -13.22 9.84
C THR A 162 -1.69 -13.82 10.84
N ASP A 163 -1.69 -15.14 10.99
CA ASP A 163 -2.58 -15.90 11.88
C ASP A 163 -2.42 -15.60 13.38
N TRP A 164 -1.28 -14.97 13.76
CA TRP A 164 -1.01 -14.57 15.13
C TRP A 164 -1.61 -13.21 15.52
N TYR A 165 -1.96 -12.35 14.53
CA TYR A 165 -2.47 -11.00 14.77
C TYR A 165 -3.69 -11.01 15.69
N GLY A 166 -4.68 -11.86 15.41
CA GLY A 166 -5.90 -11.97 16.22
C GLY A 166 -5.64 -12.32 17.69
N LYS A 167 -4.62 -13.15 17.95
CA LYS A 167 -4.25 -13.52 19.32
C LYS A 167 -3.48 -12.41 20.01
N PHE A 168 -2.57 -11.75 19.30
CA PHE A 168 -1.70 -10.71 19.86
C PHE A 168 -2.46 -9.41 20.13
N TYR A 169 -3.36 -9.02 19.25
CA TYR A 169 -4.12 -7.78 19.35
C TYR A 169 -5.55 -7.97 19.91
N ASN A 170 -5.76 -8.96 20.82
CA ASN A 170 -7.02 -9.20 21.53
C ASN A 170 -8.24 -9.42 20.63
N GLY A 171 -8.12 -10.25 19.62
CA GLY A 171 -9.19 -10.60 18.71
C GLY A 171 -9.34 -9.67 17.50
N THR A 172 -8.64 -8.54 17.47
CA THR A 172 -8.42 -7.81 16.24
C THR A 172 -7.35 -8.55 15.41
N GLY A 173 -7.48 -8.61 14.09
CA GLY A 173 -6.55 -9.32 13.23
C GLY A 173 -6.96 -10.75 12.88
N SER A 174 -8.12 -11.22 13.33
CA SER A 174 -8.64 -12.53 12.95
C SER A 174 -9.48 -12.49 11.67
N ASP A 175 -10.11 -11.35 11.41
CA ASP A 175 -11.04 -11.15 10.31
C ASP A 175 -10.52 -10.15 9.28
N GLU A 176 -9.33 -9.56 9.49
CA GLU A 176 -8.74 -8.61 8.59
C GLU A 176 -8.24 -9.26 7.30
N HIS A 177 -8.32 -8.51 6.22
CA HIS A 177 -7.75 -8.88 4.93
C HIS A 177 -6.39 -8.21 4.76
N PHE A 178 -5.33 -8.98 4.90
CA PHE A 178 -3.96 -8.52 4.68
C PHE A 178 -3.61 -8.52 3.20
N ARG A 179 -3.08 -7.41 2.71
CA ARG A 179 -2.72 -7.22 1.30
C ARG A 179 -1.31 -6.66 1.18
N ILE A 180 -0.50 -7.25 0.31
CA ILE A 180 0.84 -6.76 -0.01
C ILE A 180 0.81 -6.20 -1.42
N ILE A 181 1.07 -4.91 -1.54
CA ILE A 181 1.12 -4.21 -2.83
C ILE A 181 2.56 -3.79 -3.09
N ILE A 182 3.05 -4.06 -4.29
CA ILE A 182 4.36 -3.59 -4.72
C ILE A 182 4.18 -2.26 -5.44
N GLY A 183 4.82 -1.22 -4.89
CA GLY A 183 4.88 0.11 -5.48
C GLY A 183 6.17 0.27 -6.30
N PHE A 184 6.10 0.10 -7.61
CA PHE A 184 7.27 0.11 -8.49
C PHE A 184 7.88 1.51 -8.63
N THR A 185 7.13 2.56 -8.36
CA THR A 185 7.60 3.94 -8.30
C THR A 185 8.00 4.40 -6.90
N TYR A 186 7.77 3.59 -5.88
CA TYR A 186 8.00 3.96 -4.47
C TYR A 186 9.47 3.84 -4.05
N GLY A 187 10.31 3.18 -4.85
CA GLY A 187 11.73 2.98 -4.53
C GLY A 187 11.92 2.22 -3.23
N SER A 188 12.67 2.78 -2.31
CA SER A 188 12.89 2.22 -0.97
C SER A 188 11.85 2.65 0.07
N THR A 189 10.82 3.40 -0.35
CA THR A 189 9.74 3.85 0.55
C THR A 189 8.74 2.71 0.75
N ASN A 190 8.40 2.43 2.01
CA ASN A 190 7.40 1.43 2.38
C ASN A 190 6.41 2.09 3.32
N ASN A 191 5.16 1.66 3.28
CA ASN A 191 4.11 2.29 4.07
C ASN A 191 3.02 1.28 4.43
N GLY A 192 2.64 1.25 5.70
CA GLY A 192 1.43 0.61 6.17
C GLY A 192 0.22 1.53 6.00
N ALA A 193 -0.89 0.95 5.61
CA ALA A 193 -2.18 1.65 5.54
C ALA A 193 -3.32 0.68 5.83
N SER A 194 -4.49 1.22 6.13
CA SER A 194 -5.71 0.42 6.26
C SER A 194 -6.89 1.14 5.66
N ARG A 195 -7.93 0.36 5.32
CA ARG A 195 -9.18 0.85 4.74
C ARG A 195 -10.34 0.02 5.24
N GLN A 196 -11.42 0.66 5.66
CA GLN A 196 -12.67 0.00 6.01
C GLN A 196 -13.72 0.24 4.93
N LEU A 197 -14.12 -0.83 4.26
CA LEU A 197 -15.27 -0.79 3.35
C LEU A 197 -16.55 -1.19 4.11
N PRO A 198 -17.72 -0.61 3.78
CA PRO A 198 -18.98 -0.92 4.45
C PRO A 198 -19.29 -2.42 4.38
N GLY A 199 -19.46 -3.05 5.54
CA GLY A 199 -19.83 -4.47 5.65
C GLY A 199 -18.73 -5.47 5.23
N GLN A 200 -17.50 -5.00 5.03
CA GLN A 200 -16.34 -5.85 4.74
C GLN A 200 -15.40 -5.88 5.93
N PRO A 201 -14.54 -6.90 6.06
CA PRO A 201 -13.42 -6.87 6.99
C PRO A 201 -12.50 -5.67 6.75
N LEU A 202 -11.75 -5.28 7.79
CA LEU A 202 -10.71 -4.27 7.65
C LEU A 202 -9.64 -4.77 6.65
N GLU A 203 -9.36 -3.99 5.63
CA GLU A 203 -8.22 -4.24 4.75
C GLU A 203 -6.96 -3.58 5.34
N VAL A 204 -5.92 -4.37 5.49
CA VAL A 204 -4.62 -3.95 6.03
C VAL A 204 -3.57 -4.09 4.94
N PHE A 205 -2.95 -2.98 4.57
CA PHE A 205 -2.04 -2.92 3.44
C PHE A 205 -0.60 -2.76 3.91
N ALA A 206 0.29 -3.53 3.29
CA ALA A 206 1.71 -3.25 3.24
C ALA A 206 2.05 -2.84 1.79
N VAL A 207 2.28 -1.57 1.55
CA VAL A 207 2.77 -1.08 0.26
C VAL A 207 4.29 -1.05 0.33
N CYS A 208 4.91 -2.02 -0.32
CA CYS A 208 6.36 -2.23 -0.31
C CYS A 208 6.99 -1.71 -1.61
N GLY A 209 8.03 -0.91 -1.49
CA GLY A 209 8.73 -0.38 -2.64
C GLY A 209 9.52 -1.45 -3.40
N TYR A 210 9.75 -1.18 -4.67
CA TYR A 210 10.63 -1.97 -5.51
C TYR A 210 12.09 -1.61 -5.20
N ASN A 211 12.84 -2.56 -4.69
CA ASN A 211 14.19 -2.29 -4.19
C ASN A 211 15.25 -3.17 -4.86
N LEU A 212 16.31 -2.53 -5.33
CA LEU A 212 17.49 -3.19 -5.88
C LEU A 212 18.71 -2.90 -5.01
N ASN A 213 19.58 -3.89 -4.86
CA ASN A 213 20.91 -3.65 -4.34
C ASN A 213 21.69 -2.80 -5.36
N PRO A 214 22.09 -1.57 -4.99
CA PRO A 214 22.72 -0.64 -5.94
C PRO A 214 24.08 -1.11 -6.45
N GLN A 215 24.79 -2.00 -5.73
CA GLN A 215 26.08 -2.52 -6.12
C GLN A 215 25.97 -3.73 -7.05
N THR A 216 24.96 -4.56 -6.88
CA THR A 216 24.82 -5.82 -7.62
C THR A 216 23.69 -5.82 -8.64
N GLY A 217 22.77 -4.84 -8.58
CA GLY A 217 21.55 -4.80 -9.39
C GLY A 217 20.58 -5.94 -9.08
N ARG A 218 20.79 -6.69 -7.98
CA ARG A 218 19.89 -7.77 -7.58
C ARG A 218 18.73 -7.24 -6.78
N LEU A 219 17.57 -7.86 -6.95
CA LEU A 219 16.40 -7.60 -6.14
C LEU A 219 16.70 -7.89 -4.66
N LEU A 220 16.26 -6.99 -3.81
CA LEU A 220 16.29 -7.15 -2.36
C LEU A 220 14.91 -7.57 -1.89
N PHE A 221 14.86 -8.69 -1.20
CA PHE A 221 13.64 -9.22 -0.60
C PHE A 221 13.79 -9.19 0.93
N ASP A 222 13.08 -8.29 1.57
CA ASP A 222 13.02 -8.21 3.02
C ASP A 222 11.73 -8.87 3.52
N THR A 223 11.87 -10.01 4.19
CA THR A 223 10.75 -10.80 4.70
C THR A 223 10.10 -10.19 5.95
N SER A 224 10.79 -9.28 6.64
CA SER A 224 10.25 -8.61 7.83
C SER A 224 9.39 -7.40 7.48
N LEU A 225 9.65 -6.80 6.31
CA LEU A 225 9.08 -5.53 5.92
C LEU A 225 7.54 -5.54 5.83
N PRO A 226 6.87 -6.50 5.19
CA PRO A 226 5.41 -6.51 5.15
C PRO A 226 4.77 -6.59 6.54
N LEU A 227 5.37 -7.36 7.46
CA LEU A 227 4.89 -7.45 8.83
C LEU A 227 5.09 -6.14 9.60
N HIS A 228 6.20 -5.43 9.35
CA HIS A 228 6.43 -4.10 9.89
C HIS A 228 5.33 -3.13 9.43
N GLU A 229 5.05 -3.10 8.15
CA GLU A 229 4.03 -2.20 7.58
C GLU A 229 2.61 -2.56 8.05
N PHE A 230 2.27 -3.84 8.15
CA PHE A 230 0.99 -4.25 8.72
C PHE A 230 0.83 -3.78 10.17
N ASN A 231 1.89 -3.84 10.96
CA ASN A 231 1.85 -3.43 12.36
C ASN A 231 1.47 -1.96 12.55
N HIS A 232 1.77 -1.07 11.58
CA HIS A 232 1.34 0.32 11.66
C HIS A 232 -0.17 0.47 11.86
N SER A 233 -0.99 -0.38 11.23
CA SER A 233 -2.45 -0.35 11.37
C SER A 233 -2.96 -0.73 12.76
N PHE A 234 -2.16 -1.45 13.56
CA PHE A 234 -2.54 -1.88 14.91
C PHE A 234 -1.84 -1.07 16.00
N VAL A 235 -0.58 -0.74 15.79
CA VAL A 235 0.25 -0.08 16.81
C VAL A 235 0.00 1.43 16.85
N ASN A 236 -0.08 2.09 15.68
CA ASN A 236 -0.24 3.54 15.64
C ASN A 236 -1.51 4.01 16.39
N PRO A 237 -2.69 3.41 16.18
CA PRO A 237 -3.88 3.78 16.95
C PRO A 237 -3.75 3.58 18.46
N LEU A 238 -2.91 2.62 18.89
CA LEU A 238 -2.64 2.42 20.31
C LEU A 238 -1.71 3.50 20.86
N MET A 239 -0.69 3.89 20.09
CA MET A 239 0.26 4.94 20.49
C MET A 239 -0.39 6.32 20.57
N GLU A 240 -1.36 6.58 19.69
CA GLU A 240 -2.07 7.87 19.61
C GLU A 240 -3.15 8.06 20.67
N LYS A 241 -3.46 7.03 21.46
CA LYS A 241 -4.41 7.17 22.58
C LYS A 241 -3.85 8.12 23.66
N ALA A 242 -4.69 9.06 24.08
CA ALA A 242 -4.31 10.05 25.12
C ALA A 242 -3.79 9.39 26.41
N GLU A 243 -4.31 8.23 26.78
CA GLU A 243 -3.87 7.44 27.94
C GLU A 243 -2.42 6.95 27.83
N ASN A 244 -1.92 6.80 26.60
CA ASN A 244 -0.57 6.31 26.34
C ASN A 244 0.45 7.44 26.07
N GLU A 245 0.00 8.69 25.94
CA GLU A 245 0.84 9.83 25.58
C GLU A 245 2.07 9.97 26.48
N LYS A 246 1.87 9.92 27.79
CA LYS A 246 2.96 10.06 28.78
C LYS A 246 3.99 8.93 28.65
N ALA A 247 3.51 7.69 28.54
CA ALA A 247 4.39 6.53 28.38
C ALA A 247 5.19 6.61 27.06
N MET A 248 4.55 7.05 25.99
CA MET A 248 5.18 7.22 24.69
C MET A 248 6.25 8.31 24.70
N GLN A 249 6.00 9.44 25.40
CA GLN A 249 7.00 10.51 25.58
C GLN A 249 8.21 10.01 26.37
N GLU A 250 7.99 9.30 27.49
CA GLU A 250 9.07 8.77 28.32
C GLU A 250 9.94 7.75 27.56
N VAL A 251 9.31 6.82 26.83
CA VAL A 251 10.03 5.83 26.00
C VAL A 251 10.79 6.51 24.87
N GLY A 252 10.15 7.46 24.16
CA GLY A 252 10.77 8.20 23.08
C GLY A 252 11.99 8.99 23.54
N GLN A 253 11.91 9.69 24.67
CA GLN A 253 13.05 10.41 25.26
C GLN A 253 14.19 9.46 25.63
N ARG A 254 13.88 8.33 26.23
CA ARG A 254 14.91 7.33 26.62
C ARG A 254 15.60 6.72 25.41
N LEU A 255 14.85 6.36 24.36
CA LEU A 255 15.41 5.84 23.10
C LEU A 255 16.28 6.88 22.40
N PHE A 256 15.85 8.15 22.38
CA PHE A 256 16.65 9.24 21.82
C PHE A 256 17.98 9.41 22.57
N GLN A 257 17.96 9.41 23.91
CA GLN A 257 19.18 9.50 24.71
C GLN A 257 20.13 8.32 24.45
N LEU A 258 19.59 7.10 24.34
CA LEU A 258 20.40 5.91 24.01
C LEU A 258 21.02 6.01 22.61
N SER A 259 20.29 6.51 21.63
CA SER A 259 20.82 6.68 20.27
C SER A 259 21.96 7.70 20.22
N GLN A 260 21.86 8.80 20.99
CA GLN A 260 22.92 9.81 21.08
C GLN A 260 24.18 9.27 21.78
N SER A 261 24.04 8.34 22.72
CA SER A 261 25.17 7.73 23.43
C SER A 261 25.88 6.64 22.64
N ALA A 262 25.27 6.16 21.54
CA ALA A 262 25.82 5.11 20.68
C ALA A 262 26.54 5.66 19.44
N MET A 263 26.47 6.96 19.19
CA MET A 263 27.22 7.67 18.15
C MET A 263 28.51 8.27 18.70
#